data_0e5b0936be0a51841b831387b4775dee
#
_entry.id   0e5b0936be0a51841b831387b4775dee
#
_cell.length_a   1.000
_cell.length_b   1.000
_cell.length_c   1.000
_cell.angle_alpha   90.00
_cell.angle_beta   90.00
_cell.angle_gamma   90.00
#
_symmetry.space_group_name_H-M   'P 1'
#
loop_
_entity.id
_entity.type
_entity.pdbx_description
1 polymer ?
#
loop_
_entity_poly.entity_id
_entity_poly.type
_entity_poly.pdbx_seq_one_letter_code
_entity_poly.pdbx_strand_id
1 'polypeptide(L)' 'MPRIKLTILDREYPFEVSEEDVENLRSAAEILNTRASQVRSANRSLTPERVAVMASLQIAFDSITGRLG' A
#
# COMPACT_ATOMS: atom_id res chain seq x y z
N MET A 1 -2.59 -21.19 8.10
CA MET A 1 -2.37 -19.73 8.03
C MET A 1 -3.62 -19.06 7.45
N PRO A 2 -4.08 -17.99 8.09
CA PRO A 2 -5.25 -17.28 7.54
C PRO A 2 -5.00 -16.76 6.14
N ARG A 3 -6.04 -16.79 5.35
CA ARG A 3 -6.02 -16.18 4.03
C ARG A 3 -6.93 -14.96 4.07
N ILE A 4 -6.38 -13.80 3.75
CA ILE A 4 -7.15 -12.56 3.77
C ILE A 4 -7.09 -11.90 2.40
N LYS A 5 -8.07 -11.04 2.15
CA LYS A 5 -8.08 -10.25 0.92
C LYS A 5 -7.90 -8.79 1.29
N LEU A 6 -7.01 -8.12 0.60
CA LEU A 6 -6.77 -6.71 0.78
C LEU A 6 -7.13 -5.95 -0.49
N THR A 7 -7.82 -4.84 -0.32
CA THR A 7 -8.15 -3.95 -1.43
C THR A 7 -7.03 -2.92 -1.54
N ILE A 8 -6.31 -2.96 -2.65
CA ILE A 8 -5.23 -2.02 -2.94
C ILE A 8 -5.51 -1.41 -4.30
N LEU A 9 -5.61 -0.09 -4.36
CA LEU A 9 -5.89 0.64 -5.60
C LEU A 9 -7.14 0.10 -6.30
N ASP A 10 -8.19 -0.15 -5.50
CA ASP A 10 -9.50 -0.61 -5.97
C ASP A 10 -9.53 -2.03 -6.51
N ARG A 11 -8.50 -2.82 -6.27
CA ARG A 11 -8.45 -4.23 -6.64
C ARG A 11 -8.17 -5.09 -5.43
N GLU A 12 -8.75 -6.27 -5.41
CA GLU A 12 -8.56 -7.22 -4.32
C GLU A 12 -7.40 -8.16 -4.61
N TYR A 13 -6.58 -8.38 -3.58
CA TYR A 13 -5.44 -9.28 -3.67
C TYR A 13 -5.47 -10.24 -2.49
N PRO A 14 -5.30 -11.56 -2.73
CA PRO A 14 -5.25 -12.53 -1.65
C PRO A 14 -3.84 -12.62 -1.04
N PHE A 15 -3.82 -12.80 0.28
CA PHE A 15 -2.55 -12.98 1.00
C PHE A 15 -2.72 -14.08 2.02
N GLU A 16 -1.66 -14.84 2.23
CA GLU A 16 -1.58 -15.81 3.32
C GLU A 16 -0.54 -15.29 4.31
N VAL A 17 -0.97 -15.09 5.56
CA VAL A 17 -0.11 -14.55 6.60
C VAL A 17 -0.43 -15.23 7.91
N SER A 18 0.50 -15.18 8.86
CA SER A 18 0.22 -15.67 10.20
C SER A 18 -0.80 -14.75 10.88
N GLU A 19 -1.55 -15.31 11.84
CA GLU A 19 -2.57 -14.53 12.54
C GLU A 19 -2.02 -13.27 13.17
N GLU A 20 -0.82 -13.35 13.72
CA GLU A 20 -0.20 -12.21 14.39
C GLU A 20 0.19 -11.09 13.43
N ASP A 21 0.28 -11.38 12.12
CA ASP A 21 0.64 -10.38 11.12
C ASP A 21 -0.55 -9.78 10.39
N VAL A 22 -1.77 -10.29 10.61
CA VAL A 22 -2.96 -9.83 9.90
C VAL A 22 -3.17 -8.32 10.08
N GLU A 23 -3.16 -7.85 11.32
CA GLU A 23 -3.40 -6.43 11.57
C GLU A 23 -2.31 -5.55 11.01
N ASN A 24 -1.06 -5.99 11.09
CA ASN A 24 0.05 -5.23 10.53
C ASN A 24 -0.06 -5.14 9.00
N LEU A 25 -0.48 -6.24 8.36
CA LEU A 25 -0.64 -6.22 6.91
C LEU A 25 -1.80 -5.32 6.49
N ARG A 26 -2.90 -5.32 7.24
CA ARG A 26 -4.01 -4.41 6.98
C ARG A 26 -3.59 -2.96 7.12
N SER A 27 -2.82 -2.64 8.15
CA SER A 27 -2.28 -1.30 8.35
C SER A 27 -1.35 -0.89 7.22
N ALA A 28 -0.53 -1.83 6.75
CA ALA A 28 0.36 -1.58 5.61
C ALA A 28 -0.45 -1.25 4.35
N ALA A 29 -1.55 -1.97 4.11
CA ALA A 29 -2.42 -1.71 2.97
C ALA A 29 -3.05 -0.31 3.07
N GLU A 30 -3.45 0.13 4.27
CA GLU A 30 -3.98 1.48 4.47
C GLU A 30 -2.94 2.55 4.15
N ILE A 31 -1.70 2.35 4.59
CA ILE A 31 -0.62 3.28 4.29
C ILE A 31 -0.43 3.38 2.78
N LEU A 32 -0.40 2.25 2.10
CA LEU A 32 -0.23 2.23 0.65
C LEU A 32 -1.37 2.93 -0.05
N ASN A 33 -2.62 2.65 0.34
CA ASN A 33 -3.79 3.25 -0.29
C ASN A 33 -3.84 4.76 -0.07
N THR A 34 -3.47 5.23 1.11
CA THR A 34 -3.43 6.66 1.40
C THR A 34 -2.39 7.35 0.54
N ARG A 35 -1.20 6.76 0.45
CA ARG A 35 -0.13 7.34 -0.35
C ARG A 35 -0.50 7.33 -1.83
N ALA A 36 -1.10 6.24 -2.31
CA ALA A 36 -1.56 6.12 -3.70
C ALA A 36 -2.61 7.18 -4.03
N SER A 37 -3.52 7.44 -3.10
CA SER A 37 -4.53 8.47 -3.28
C SER A 37 -3.90 9.85 -3.44
N GLN A 38 -2.87 10.14 -2.65
CA GLN A 38 -2.15 11.42 -2.74
C GLN A 38 -1.42 11.56 -4.07
N VAL A 39 -0.78 10.49 -4.53
CA VAL A 39 -0.09 10.48 -5.83
C VAL A 39 -1.09 10.72 -6.96
N ARG A 40 -2.22 10.01 -6.90
CA ARG A 40 -3.26 10.13 -7.92
C ARG A 40 -3.85 11.53 -7.96
N SER A 41 -4.05 12.15 -6.82
CA SER A 41 -4.58 13.51 -6.73
C SER A 41 -3.62 14.54 -7.31
N ALA A 42 -2.32 14.31 -7.15
CA ALA A 42 -1.30 15.20 -7.67
C ALA A 42 -1.16 15.12 -9.20
N ASN A 43 -1.44 13.93 -9.78
CA ASN A 43 -1.35 13.73 -11.22
C ASN A 43 -2.37 12.70 -11.68
N ARG A 44 -3.50 13.18 -12.17
CA ARG A 44 -4.63 12.33 -12.53
C ARG A 44 -4.45 11.57 -13.83
N SER A 45 -3.42 11.90 -14.60
CA SER A 45 -3.15 11.19 -15.84
C SER A 45 -2.33 9.92 -15.65
N LEU A 46 -1.86 9.65 -14.43
CA LEU A 46 -1.08 8.46 -14.15
C LEU A 46 -1.96 7.20 -14.21
N THR A 47 -1.41 6.13 -14.80
CA THR A 47 -2.07 4.83 -14.78
C THR A 47 -2.00 4.24 -13.37
N PRO A 48 -2.92 3.31 -13.02
CA PRO A 48 -2.85 2.67 -11.71
C PRO A 48 -1.50 2.01 -11.42
N GLU A 49 -0.87 1.41 -12.43
CA GLU A 49 0.43 0.81 -12.27
C GLU A 49 1.48 1.83 -11.86
N ARG A 50 1.48 2.99 -12.53
CA ARG A 50 2.45 4.05 -12.21
C ARG A 50 2.19 4.65 -10.84
N VAL A 51 0.93 4.80 -10.47
CA VAL A 51 0.57 5.25 -9.12
C VAL A 51 1.13 4.29 -8.08
N ALA A 52 0.94 2.99 -8.30
CA ALA A 52 1.43 1.98 -7.36
C ALA A 52 2.95 2.03 -7.21
N VAL A 53 3.68 2.15 -8.32
CA VAL A 53 5.14 2.22 -8.29
C VAL A 53 5.61 3.45 -7.53
N MET A 54 5.02 4.61 -7.82
CA MET A 54 5.42 5.85 -7.17
C MET A 54 5.09 5.84 -5.67
N ALA A 55 3.91 5.35 -5.32
CA ALA A 55 3.52 5.27 -3.92
C ALA A 55 4.43 4.29 -3.16
N SER A 56 4.72 3.14 -3.75
CA SER A 56 5.58 2.13 -3.13
C SER A 56 6.99 2.67 -2.90
N LEU A 57 7.52 3.38 -3.89
CA LEU A 57 8.86 3.93 -3.77
C LEU A 57 8.93 5.01 -2.68
N GLN A 58 7.90 5.86 -2.59
CA GLN A 58 7.84 6.86 -1.52
C GLN A 58 7.82 6.21 -0.15
N ILE A 59 7.04 5.16 0.02
CA ILE A 59 6.97 4.45 1.29
C ILE A 59 8.30 3.81 1.64
N ALA A 60 8.93 3.17 0.67
CA ALA A 60 10.23 2.54 0.88
C ALA A 60 11.29 3.60 1.25
N PHE A 61 11.26 4.73 0.58
CA PHE A 61 12.17 5.84 0.86
C PHE A 61 11.96 6.36 2.29
N ASP A 62 10.69 6.58 2.67
CA ASP A 62 10.37 7.05 4.01
C ASP A 62 10.79 6.05 5.08
N SER A 63 10.67 4.76 4.78
CA SER A 63 11.10 3.70 5.69
C SER A 63 12.62 3.75 5.95
N ILE A 64 13.39 4.01 4.90
CA ILE A 64 14.85 4.10 5.01
C ILE A 64 15.27 5.35 5.77
N THR A 65 14.57 6.45 5.55
CA THR A 65 14.90 7.73 6.20
C THR A 65 14.29 7.86 7.59
N GLY A 66 13.50 6.89 8.03
CA GLY A 66 12.87 6.93 9.36
C GLY A 66 11.69 7.87 9.46
N ARG A 67 11.10 8.28 8.34
CA ARG A 67 9.96 9.21 8.34
C ARG A 67 8.62 8.50 8.46
N LEU A 68 8.62 7.20 8.27
CA LEU A 68 7.42 6.40 8.38
C LEU A 68 7.33 5.83 9.77
N GLY A 69 6.34 6.20 10.51
CA GLY A 69 6.25 5.65 11.85
C GLY A 69 5.24 6.30 12.70
#